data_0985826855cb5158e797222a256321bf
#
_entry.id   0985826855cb5158e797222a256321bf
#
_cell.length_a   1.000
_cell.length_b   1.000
_cell.length_c   1.000
_cell.angle_alpha   90.00
_cell.angle_beta   90.00
_cell.angle_gamma   90.00
#
_symmetry.space_group_name_H-M   'P 1'
#
loop_
_entity.id
_entity.type
_entity.pdbx_description
1 polymer ?
#
loop_
_entity_poly.entity_id
_entity_poly.type
_entity_poly.pdbx_seq_one_letter_code
_entity_poly.pdbx_strand_id
1 'polypeptide(L)'
;SSKSFCLTKNIYLKLVNLNDAKYIFKLRTDKKLARYLNPTSFIFKNQVEWMKLYFKRNQKKLEYYFKFQIKKNRKFYTFGVARIITLSKNSFSFGSWIIEPNKPNWYAIECALAIYEFAFIIKNFKKNKMWIDLRNKKVIKFHKSLGAIETSRDNKQVYVDLSKKNYLKLKKKFSYFYN
;
A
#
# COMPACT_ATOMS: atom_id res chain seq x y z
N SER A 1 17.43 -4.14 -12.51
CA SER A 1 15.98 -4.33 -12.71
C SER A 1 15.24 -4.24 -11.39
N SER A 2 14.08 -3.56 -11.37
CA SER A 2 13.30 -3.42 -10.14
C SER A 2 12.69 -4.76 -9.72
N LYS A 3 12.75 -5.03 -8.42
CA LYS A 3 12.30 -6.28 -7.82
C LYS A 3 10.77 -6.41 -7.87
N SER A 4 10.29 -7.58 -8.30
CA SER A 4 8.87 -7.92 -8.39
C SER A 4 8.54 -9.13 -7.51
N PHE A 5 7.33 -9.13 -6.90
CA PHE A 5 6.86 -10.20 -6.04
C PHE A 5 5.48 -10.67 -6.49
N CYS A 6 5.33 -11.97 -6.69
CA CYS A 6 4.06 -12.63 -6.95
C CYS A 6 3.67 -13.44 -5.72
N LEU A 7 3.08 -12.78 -4.72
CA LEU A 7 2.79 -13.35 -3.41
C LEU A 7 1.34 -13.81 -3.28
N THR A 8 0.48 -13.36 -4.18
CA THR A 8 -0.91 -13.73 -4.30
C THR A 8 -1.22 -14.17 -5.73
N LYS A 9 -2.42 -14.67 -5.97
CA LYS A 9 -2.77 -15.37 -7.21
C LYS A 9 -2.71 -14.49 -8.46
N ASN A 10 -3.14 -13.22 -8.37
CA ASN A 10 -3.34 -12.37 -9.55
C ASN A 10 -2.51 -11.08 -9.53
N ILE A 11 -2.15 -10.58 -8.34
CA ILE A 11 -1.53 -9.27 -8.18
C ILE A 11 -0.02 -9.40 -7.99
N TYR A 12 0.72 -8.58 -8.71
CA TYR A 12 2.17 -8.46 -8.60
C TYR A 12 2.49 -7.16 -7.89
N LEU A 13 3.37 -7.23 -6.88
CA LEU A 13 3.98 -6.07 -6.25
C LEU A 13 5.31 -5.82 -6.93
N LYS A 14 5.48 -4.65 -7.53
CA LYS A 14 6.74 -4.26 -8.14
C LYS A 14 7.26 -2.97 -7.50
N LEU A 15 8.50 -2.99 -7.00
CA LEU A 15 9.12 -1.78 -6.49
C LEU A 15 9.21 -0.73 -7.61
N VAL A 16 8.80 0.50 -7.30
CA VAL A 16 8.83 1.60 -8.25
C VAL A 16 10.26 2.01 -8.60
N ASN A 17 10.45 2.52 -9.79
CA ASN A 17 11.69 3.14 -10.23
C ASN A 17 11.42 4.57 -10.70
N LEU A 18 12.45 5.28 -11.15
CA LEU A 18 12.32 6.67 -11.53
C LEU A 18 11.37 6.88 -12.72
N ASN A 19 11.26 5.90 -13.62
CA ASN A 19 10.31 5.95 -14.74
C ASN A 19 8.85 5.96 -14.29
N ASP A 20 8.56 5.51 -13.07
CA ASP A 20 7.21 5.52 -12.50
C ASP A 20 6.82 6.89 -11.92
N ALA A 21 7.73 7.87 -11.89
CA ALA A 21 7.48 9.18 -11.30
C ALA A 21 6.26 9.88 -11.92
N LYS A 22 6.11 9.80 -13.23
CA LYS A 22 4.97 10.42 -13.95
C LYS A 22 3.64 9.77 -13.57
N TYR A 23 3.61 8.46 -13.45
CA TYR A 23 2.43 7.71 -13.02
C TYR A 23 2.03 8.06 -11.59
N ILE A 24 2.99 8.04 -10.67
CA ILE A 24 2.77 8.38 -9.26
C ILE A 24 2.29 9.82 -9.13
N PHE A 25 2.91 10.76 -9.83
CA PHE A 25 2.53 12.16 -9.87
C PHE A 25 1.07 12.33 -10.32
N LYS A 26 0.68 11.64 -11.39
CA LYS A 26 -0.69 11.65 -11.90
C LYS A 26 -1.71 11.21 -10.84
N LEU A 27 -1.44 10.11 -10.14
CA LEU A 27 -2.33 9.61 -9.10
C LEU A 27 -2.39 10.55 -7.88
N ARG A 28 -1.25 11.06 -7.44
CA ARG A 28 -1.16 11.87 -6.23
C ARG A 28 -1.62 13.32 -6.41
N THR A 29 -1.69 13.80 -7.62
CA THR A 29 -2.25 15.12 -7.95
C THR A 29 -3.71 15.06 -8.41
N ASP A 30 -4.28 13.87 -8.55
CA ASP A 30 -5.71 13.71 -8.75
C ASP A 30 -6.45 14.05 -7.47
N LYS A 31 -7.20 15.16 -7.50
CA LYS A 31 -7.89 15.71 -6.32
C LYS A 31 -8.92 14.75 -5.72
N LYS A 32 -9.52 13.88 -6.53
CA LYS A 32 -10.49 12.90 -6.06
C LYS A 32 -9.80 11.67 -5.45
N LEU A 33 -8.79 11.12 -6.12
CA LEU A 33 -8.09 9.91 -5.67
C LEU A 33 -7.23 10.14 -4.44
N ALA A 34 -6.57 11.29 -4.34
CA ALA A 34 -5.61 11.60 -3.28
C ALA A 34 -6.17 12.53 -2.18
N ARG A 35 -7.47 12.81 -2.16
CA ARG A 35 -8.06 13.86 -1.30
C ARG A 35 -7.84 13.67 0.21
N TYR A 36 -7.67 12.44 0.67
CA TYR A 36 -7.46 12.12 2.09
C TYR A 36 -6.03 11.73 2.42
N LEU A 37 -5.13 11.82 1.44
CA LEU A 37 -3.70 11.59 1.63
C LEU A 37 -2.99 12.92 1.90
N ASN A 38 -1.76 12.85 2.39
CA ASN A 38 -0.92 14.02 2.55
C ASN A 38 -0.79 14.75 1.21
N PRO A 39 -0.90 16.10 1.19
CA PRO A 39 -0.79 16.88 -0.03
C PRO A 39 0.51 16.63 -0.77
N THR A 40 0.42 16.59 -2.08
CA THR A 40 1.56 16.46 -3.00
C THR A 40 1.70 17.75 -3.81
N SER A 41 2.93 18.21 -4.01
CA SER A 41 3.21 19.33 -4.89
C SER A 41 2.69 19.08 -6.30
N PHE A 42 2.10 20.09 -6.94
CA PHE A 42 1.69 20.06 -8.34
C PHE A 42 2.84 20.36 -9.31
N ILE A 43 4.07 20.38 -8.83
CA ILE A 43 5.30 20.57 -9.63
C ILE A 43 5.97 19.22 -9.82
N PHE A 44 6.00 18.73 -11.05
CA PHE A 44 6.54 17.39 -11.37
C PHE A 44 7.99 17.21 -10.94
N LYS A 45 8.82 18.25 -11.06
CA LYS A 45 10.21 18.21 -10.58
C LYS A 45 10.30 17.80 -9.10
N ASN A 46 9.40 18.30 -8.26
CA ASN A 46 9.36 17.95 -6.84
C ASN A 46 9.06 16.47 -6.63
N GLN A 47 8.21 15.87 -7.45
CA GLN A 47 7.95 14.43 -7.40
C GLN A 47 9.22 13.63 -7.74
N VAL A 48 9.96 14.04 -8.74
CA VAL A 48 11.23 13.40 -9.14
C VAL A 48 12.25 13.49 -7.99
N GLU A 49 12.42 14.66 -7.39
CA GLU A 49 13.35 14.85 -6.26
C GLU A 49 12.92 14.04 -5.04
N TRP A 50 11.62 13.99 -4.74
CA TRP A 50 11.09 13.16 -3.68
C TRP A 50 11.44 11.67 -3.90
N MET A 51 11.31 11.18 -5.12
CA MET A 51 11.63 9.79 -5.45
C MET A 51 13.12 9.46 -5.32
N LYS A 52 14.00 10.40 -5.66
CA LYS A 52 15.44 10.23 -5.42
C LYS A 52 15.75 10.05 -3.94
N LEU A 53 15.08 10.81 -3.06
CA LEU A 53 15.19 10.65 -1.62
C LEU A 53 14.56 9.33 -1.14
N TYR A 54 13.45 8.93 -1.73
CA TYR A 54 12.84 7.63 -1.47
C TYR A 54 13.81 6.48 -1.75
N PHE A 55 14.52 6.49 -2.87
CA PHE A 55 15.48 5.43 -3.20
C PHE A 55 16.56 5.27 -2.13
N LYS A 56 17.02 6.37 -1.53
CA LYS A 56 17.96 6.32 -0.39
C LYS A 56 17.32 5.64 0.83
N ARG A 57 16.06 5.94 1.14
CA ARG A 57 15.32 5.28 2.23
C ARG A 57 15.08 3.79 1.94
N ASN A 58 14.76 3.46 0.71
CA ASN A 58 14.56 2.07 0.29
C ASN A 58 15.85 1.25 0.42
N GLN A 59 16.99 1.78 0.03
CA GLN A 59 18.29 1.10 0.21
C GLN A 59 18.57 0.77 1.68
N LYS A 60 18.13 1.62 2.60
CA LYS A 60 18.24 1.40 4.05
C LYS A 60 17.11 0.55 4.62
N LYS A 61 16.23 0.00 3.80
CA LYS A 61 15.06 -0.80 4.21
C LYS A 61 14.07 -0.05 5.12
N LEU A 62 14.04 1.29 5.00
CA LEU A 62 13.15 2.14 5.77
C LEU A 62 11.80 2.37 5.08
N GLU A 63 11.72 2.12 3.81
CA GLU A 63 10.53 2.38 3.01
C GLU A 63 10.50 1.51 1.75
N TYR A 64 9.29 1.07 1.38
CA TYR A 64 9.03 0.31 0.16
C TYR A 64 7.85 0.94 -0.56
N TYR A 65 8.06 1.41 -1.76
CA TYR A 65 7.00 1.94 -2.62
C TYR A 65 6.73 0.94 -3.74
N PHE A 66 5.52 0.39 -3.75
CA PHE A 66 5.10 -0.60 -4.74
C PHE A 66 4.10 -0.01 -5.72
N LYS A 67 4.21 -0.45 -6.97
CA LYS A 67 3.10 -0.41 -7.91
C LYS A 67 2.44 -1.77 -7.96
N PHE A 68 1.11 -1.76 -8.06
CA PHE A 68 0.31 -2.97 -8.25
C PHE A 68 0.14 -3.23 -9.73
N GLN A 69 0.41 -4.47 -10.13
CA GLN A 69 0.27 -4.90 -11.51
C GLN A 69 -0.56 -6.16 -11.61
N ILE A 70 -1.30 -6.28 -12.69
CA ILE A 70 -1.99 -7.50 -13.10
C ILE A 70 -1.49 -7.91 -14.47
N LYS A 71 -1.39 -9.21 -14.72
CA LYS A 71 -0.93 -9.75 -16.00
C LYS A 71 -2.12 -10.17 -16.85
N LYS A 72 -2.21 -9.63 -18.06
CA LYS A 72 -3.22 -9.99 -19.08
C LYS A 72 -2.50 -10.19 -20.41
N ASN A 73 -2.77 -11.33 -21.10
CA ASN A 73 -2.17 -11.63 -22.40
C ASN A 73 -0.64 -11.42 -22.42
N ARG A 74 0.04 -11.93 -21.38
CA ARG A 74 1.50 -11.83 -21.19
C ARG A 74 2.05 -10.40 -20.96
N LYS A 75 1.16 -9.39 -20.82
CA LYS A 75 1.52 -8.01 -20.53
C LYS A 75 1.15 -7.63 -19.11
N PHE A 76 1.97 -6.78 -18.47
CA PHE A 76 1.70 -6.23 -17.16
C PHE A 76 1.01 -4.88 -17.28
N TYR A 77 -0.05 -4.70 -16.52
CA TYR A 77 -0.81 -3.45 -16.41
C TYR A 77 -0.73 -2.94 -14.99
N THR A 78 -0.22 -1.73 -14.81
CA THR A 78 -0.18 -1.06 -13.51
C THR A 78 -1.53 -0.38 -13.26
N PHE A 79 -2.09 -0.57 -12.06
CA PHE A 79 -3.40 -0.02 -11.71
C PHE A 79 -3.44 0.68 -10.34
N GLY A 80 -2.33 0.79 -9.65
CA GLY A 80 -2.28 1.46 -8.36
C GLY A 80 -0.91 1.45 -7.73
N VAL A 81 -0.81 2.08 -6.58
CA VAL A 81 0.42 2.19 -5.78
C VAL A 81 0.12 2.12 -4.29
N ALA A 82 1.10 1.72 -3.50
CA ALA A 82 1.06 1.80 -2.05
C ALA A 82 2.47 1.82 -1.46
N ARG A 83 2.59 2.34 -0.24
CA ARG A 83 3.85 2.40 0.49
C ARG A 83 3.79 1.60 1.77
N ILE A 84 4.93 1.01 2.11
CA ILE A 84 5.22 0.48 3.45
C ILE A 84 6.33 1.32 4.04
N ILE A 85 6.08 1.92 5.21
CA ILE A 85 7.05 2.69 5.97
C ILE A 85 7.44 1.86 7.19
N THR A 86 8.74 1.59 7.37
CA THR A 86 9.26 0.94 8.56
C THR A 86 9.19 1.94 9.73
N LEU A 87 8.44 1.60 10.78
CA LEU A 87 8.32 2.43 11.99
C LEU A 87 9.31 1.98 13.07
N SER A 88 9.53 0.69 13.18
CA SER A 88 10.47 0.07 14.11
C SER A 88 10.90 -1.29 13.57
N LYS A 89 11.74 -2.00 14.32
CA LYS A 89 12.12 -3.39 13.98
C LYS A 89 10.89 -4.30 13.80
N ASN A 90 9.83 -4.07 14.55
CA ASN A 90 8.66 -4.94 14.61
C ASN A 90 7.40 -4.36 13.98
N SER A 91 7.41 -3.10 13.56
CA SER A 91 6.21 -2.43 13.06
C SER A 91 6.45 -1.67 11.77
N PHE A 92 5.40 -1.63 10.95
CA PHE A 92 5.35 -0.87 9.71
C PHE A 92 4.03 -0.11 9.62
N SER A 93 3.95 0.80 8.68
CA SER A 93 2.69 1.44 8.30
C SER A 93 2.43 1.23 6.82
N PHE A 94 1.26 0.71 6.51
CA PHE A 94 0.72 0.61 5.17
C PHE A 94 -0.06 1.88 4.84
N GLY A 95 0.37 2.61 3.83
CA GLY A 95 -0.24 3.90 3.49
C GLY A 95 0.02 4.36 2.07
N SER A 96 -0.34 5.60 1.79
CA SER A 96 -0.24 6.23 0.47
C SER A 96 -0.83 5.34 -0.64
N TRP A 97 -1.95 4.70 -0.32
CA TRP A 97 -2.57 3.67 -1.15
C TRP A 97 -3.59 4.30 -2.09
N ILE A 98 -3.35 4.14 -3.38
CA ILE A 98 -4.25 4.62 -4.43
C ILE A 98 -4.44 3.50 -5.44
N ILE A 99 -5.69 3.13 -5.70
CA ILE A 99 -6.08 2.24 -6.80
C ILE A 99 -6.87 3.07 -7.80
N GLU A 100 -6.58 2.89 -9.10
CA GLU A 100 -7.35 3.53 -10.17
C GLU A 100 -8.83 3.18 -10.06
N PRO A 101 -9.75 4.11 -10.43
CA PRO A 101 -11.18 3.87 -10.34
C PRO A 101 -11.65 2.78 -11.32
N ASN A 102 -12.87 2.28 -11.09
CA ASN A 102 -13.54 1.32 -11.97
C ASN A 102 -12.82 -0.04 -12.05
N LYS A 103 -12.16 -0.44 -10.99
CA LYS A 103 -11.60 -1.79 -10.83
C LYS A 103 -12.54 -2.66 -10.00
N PRO A 104 -12.56 -3.99 -10.22
CA PRO A 104 -13.33 -4.90 -9.38
C PRO A 104 -12.96 -4.76 -7.91
N ASN A 105 -13.93 -4.91 -7.00
CA ASN A 105 -13.71 -4.75 -5.56
C ASN A 105 -12.65 -5.70 -5.00
N TRP A 106 -12.51 -6.90 -5.56
CA TRP A 106 -11.51 -7.87 -5.10
C TRP A 106 -10.07 -7.41 -5.34
N TYR A 107 -9.82 -6.44 -6.25
CA TYR A 107 -8.49 -5.86 -6.46
C TYR A 107 -7.95 -5.24 -5.16
N ALA A 108 -8.78 -4.45 -4.47
CA ALA A 108 -8.37 -3.84 -3.21
C ALA A 108 -8.04 -4.89 -2.13
N ILE A 109 -8.86 -5.92 -2.02
CA ILE A 109 -8.65 -7.01 -1.06
C ILE A 109 -7.31 -7.72 -1.36
N GLU A 110 -7.11 -8.16 -2.58
CA GLU A 110 -5.88 -8.89 -2.95
C GLU A 110 -4.63 -8.00 -2.86
N CYS A 111 -4.71 -6.71 -3.19
CA CYS A 111 -3.63 -5.76 -3.00
C CYS A 111 -3.21 -5.68 -1.52
N ALA A 112 -4.17 -5.54 -0.61
CA ALA A 112 -3.89 -5.50 0.82
C ALA A 112 -3.25 -6.83 1.30
N LEU A 113 -3.78 -7.97 0.86
CA LEU A 113 -3.22 -9.28 1.20
C LEU A 113 -1.79 -9.44 0.69
N ALA A 114 -1.49 -8.98 -0.52
CA ALA A 114 -0.14 -9.02 -1.07
C ALA A 114 0.85 -8.15 -0.27
N ILE A 115 0.44 -6.94 0.10
CA ILE A 115 1.21 -6.04 0.97
C ILE A 115 1.48 -6.70 2.33
N TYR A 116 0.47 -7.31 2.95
CA TYR A 116 0.60 -7.98 4.24
C TYR A 116 1.49 -9.22 4.17
N GLU A 117 1.39 -10.00 3.10
CA GLU A 117 2.28 -11.14 2.90
C GLU A 117 3.75 -10.70 2.82
N PHE A 118 4.02 -9.63 2.07
CA PHE A 118 5.35 -9.05 2.01
C PHE A 118 5.82 -8.55 3.39
N ALA A 119 5.01 -7.77 4.08
CA ALA A 119 5.40 -7.14 5.34
C ALA A 119 5.49 -8.14 6.50
N PHE A 120 4.48 -8.99 6.68
CA PHE A 120 4.42 -9.90 7.83
C PHE A 120 5.25 -11.16 7.63
N ILE A 121 5.32 -11.69 6.42
CA ILE A 121 5.99 -12.97 6.17
C ILE A 121 7.41 -12.76 5.63
N ILE A 122 7.58 -12.00 4.56
CA ILE A 122 8.92 -11.78 3.98
C ILE A 122 9.77 -10.89 4.88
N LYS A 123 9.23 -9.78 5.38
CA LYS A 123 9.95 -8.85 6.26
C LYS A 123 9.83 -9.17 7.75
N ASN A 124 8.95 -10.10 8.10
CA ASN A 124 8.74 -10.56 9.47
C ASN A 124 8.34 -9.46 10.47
N PHE A 125 7.66 -8.42 10.02
CA PHE A 125 7.03 -7.45 10.91
C PHE A 125 5.96 -8.13 11.77
N LYS A 126 5.67 -7.54 12.93
CA LYS A 126 4.69 -8.08 13.88
C LYS A 126 3.39 -7.28 13.88
N LYS A 127 3.44 -6.01 13.49
CA LYS A 127 2.29 -5.11 13.55
C LYS A 127 2.30 -4.10 12.43
N ASN A 128 1.14 -3.91 11.81
CA ASN A 128 0.83 -2.78 10.94
C ASN A 128 0.13 -1.71 11.78
N LYS A 129 0.67 -0.49 11.81
CA LYS A 129 0.09 0.68 12.48
C LYS A 129 -0.32 1.70 11.44
N MET A 130 -1.62 1.94 11.31
CA MET A 130 -2.16 2.85 10.31
C MET A 130 -2.82 4.06 10.98
N TRP A 131 -2.76 5.20 10.31
CA TRP A 131 -3.54 6.39 10.65
C TRP A 131 -4.29 6.83 9.39
N ILE A 132 -5.59 7.10 9.56
CA ILE A 132 -6.51 7.34 8.45
C ILE A 132 -7.32 8.59 8.76
N ASP A 133 -7.45 9.49 7.79
CA ASP A 133 -8.30 10.67 7.91
C ASP A 133 -9.74 10.24 8.29
N LEU A 134 -10.32 10.85 9.32
CA LEU A 134 -11.66 10.53 9.80
C LEU A 134 -12.74 10.64 8.72
N ARG A 135 -12.53 11.48 7.72
CA ARG A 135 -13.47 11.65 6.61
C ARG A 135 -13.43 10.48 5.62
N ASN A 136 -12.35 9.71 5.63
CA ASN A 136 -12.18 8.56 4.73
C ASN A 136 -12.86 7.30 5.29
N LYS A 137 -14.17 7.39 5.47
CA LYS A 137 -14.99 6.35 6.09
C LYS A 137 -14.92 5.01 5.36
N LYS A 138 -14.83 5.06 4.03
CA LYS A 138 -14.74 3.84 3.19
C LYS A 138 -13.47 3.04 3.49
N VAL A 139 -12.33 3.70 3.58
CA VAL A 139 -11.04 3.05 3.87
C VAL A 139 -10.97 2.57 5.32
N ILE A 140 -11.49 3.35 6.27
CA ILE A 140 -11.59 2.91 7.68
C ILE A 140 -12.41 1.62 7.77
N LYS A 141 -13.59 1.59 7.17
CA LYS A 141 -14.44 0.39 7.13
C LYS A 141 -13.75 -0.79 6.48
N PHE A 142 -13.04 -0.54 5.37
CA PHE A 142 -12.28 -1.56 4.66
C PHE A 142 -11.23 -2.23 5.57
N HIS A 143 -10.39 -1.45 6.24
CA HIS A 143 -9.35 -2.00 7.12
C HIS A 143 -9.94 -2.73 8.32
N LYS A 144 -11.00 -2.20 8.91
CA LYS A 144 -11.72 -2.89 10.02
C LYS A 144 -12.32 -4.22 9.55
N SER A 145 -12.87 -4.27 8.34
CA SER A 145 -13.41 -5.52 7.77
C SER A 145 -12.34 -6.58 7.53
N LEU A 146 -11.09 -6.17 7.36
CA LEU A 146 -9.93 -7.06 7.25
C LEU A 146 -9.26 -7.38 8.59
N GLY A 147 -9.89 -7.01 9.70
CA GLY A 147 -9.42 -7.38 11.04
C GLY A 147 -8.57 -6.35 11.76
N ALA A 148 -8.42 -5.14 11.20
CA ALA A 148 -7.76 -4.05 11.91
C ALA A 148 -8.63 -3.56 13.07
N ILE A 149 -7.99 -3.21 14.19
CA ILE A 149 -8.62 -2.79 15.44
C ILE A 149 -8.30 -1.32 15.70
N GLU A 150 -9.33 -0.52 15.97
CA GLU A 150 -9.13 0.86 16.36
C GLU A 150 -8.50 0.95 17.74
N THR A 151 -7.38 1.68 17.83
CA THR A 151 -6.65 1.87 19.09
C THR A 151 -6.89 3.23 19.72
N SER A 152 -7.08 4.26 18.88
CA SER A 152 -7.37 5.63 19.33
C SER A 152 -7.87 6.47 18.15
N ARG A 153 -8.33 7.68 18.47
CA ARG A 153 -8.66 8.71 17.48
C ARG A 153 -8.47 10.10 18.07
N ASP A 154 -8.23 11.04 17.21
CA ASP A 154 -8.25 12.46 17.54
C ASP A 154 -9.30 13.18 16.65
N ASN A 155 -9.22 14.50 16.55
CA ASN A 155 -10.17 15.28 15.74
C ASN A 155 -9.91 15.22 14.22
N LYS A 156 -8.84 14.55 13.77
CA LYS A 156 -8.44 14.48 12.36
C LYS A 156 -8.29 13.05 11.85
N GLN A 157 -7.83 12.13 12.69
CA GLN A 157 -7.46 10.78 12.28
C GLN A 157 -7.95 9.72 13.24
N VAL A 158 -8.19 8.53 12.71
CA VAL A 158 -8.34 7.31 13.47
C VAL A 158 -7.08 6.46 13.32
N TYR A 159 -6.65 5.84 14.42
CA TYR A 159 -5.50 4.95 14.48
C TYR A 159 -5.98 3.52 14.58
N VAL A 160 -5.54 2.67 13.67
CA VAL A 160 -5.93 1.25 13.62
C VAL A 160 -4.70 0.38 13.47
N ASP A 161 -4.70 -0.76 14.16
CA ASP A 161 -3.61 -1.72 14.14
C ASP A 161 -4.08 -3.05 13.57
N LEU A 162 -3.21 -3.72 12.81
CA LEU A 162 -3.36 -5.10 12.40
C LEU A 162 -2.14 -5.90 12.86
N SER A 163 -2.34 -6.91 13.70
CA SER A 163 -1.28 -7.80 14.14
C SER A 163 -0.99 -8.90 13.11
N LYS A 164 0.23 -9.43 13.12
CA LYS A 164 0.60 -10.62 12.34
C LYS A 164 -0.34 -11.80 12.62
N LYS A 165 -0.72 -11.99 13.89
CA LYS A 165 -1.67 -13.04 14.31
C LYS A 165 -3.01 -12.89 13.59
N ASN A 166 -3.55 -11.67 13.55
CA ASN A 166 -4.82 -11.40 12.85
C ASN A 166 -4.66 -11.51 11.34
N TYR A 167 -3.53 -11.13 10.78
CA TYR A 167 -3.25 -11.38 9.38
C TYR A 167 -3.26 -12.87 9.03
N LEU A 168 -2.69 -13.73 9.86
CA LEU A 168 -2.69 -15.18 9.61
C LEU A 168 -4.12 -15.76 9.61
N LYS A 169 -5.01 -15.26 10.46
CA LYS A 169 -6.45 -15.59 10.42
C LYS A 169 -7.10 -15.12 9.12
N LEU A 170 -6.80 -13.88 8.72
CA LEU A 170 -7.28 -13.30 7.47
C LEU A 170 -6.84 -14.12 6.26
N LYS A 171 -5.58 -14.54 6.24
CA LYS A 171 -5.00 -15.38 5.18
C LYS A 171 -5.76 -16.71 5.02
N LYS A 172 -6.15 -17.34 6.12
CA LYS A 172 -6.99 -18.56 6.09
C LYS A 172 -8.36 -18.27 5.49
N LYS A 173 -9.00 -17.18 5.92
CA LYS A 173 -10.32 -16.77 5.42
C LYS A 173 -10.31 -16.49 3.91
N PHE A 174 -9.25 -15.89 3.41
CA PHE A 174 -9.08 -15.54 1.99
C PHE A 174 -8.08 -16.44 1.28
N SER A 175 -8.00 -17.71 1.67
CA SER A 175 -7.02 -18.68 1.12
C SER A 175 -7.06 -18.79 -0.41
N TYR A 176 -8.19 -18.58 -1.03
CA TYR A 176 -8.36 -18.63 -2.50
C TYR A 176 -7.61 -17.50 -3.25
N PHE A 177 -7.11 -16.49 -2.58
CA PHE A 177 -6.24 -15.46 -3.18
C PHE A 177 -4.76 -15.85 -3.20
N TYR A 178 -4.39 -16.98 -2.59
CA TYR A 178 -3.01 -17.44 -2.55
C TYR A 178 -2.82 -18.68 -3.42
N ASN A 179 -1.57 -18.91 -3.86
CA ASN A 179 -1.19 -20.08 -4.63
C ASN A 179 -0.98 -21.30 -3.74
#